data_f783b05273900f1b659574319048cc6f
#
_entry.id   f783b05273900f1b659574319048cc6f
#
_cell.length_a   1.000
_cell.length_b   1.000
_cell.length_c   1.000
_cell.angle_alpha   90.00
_cell.angle_beta   90.00
_cell.angle_gamma   90.00
#
_symmetry.space_group_name_H-M   'P 1'
#
loop_
_entity.id
_entity.type
_entity.pdbx_description
1 polymer ?
#
loop_
_entity_poly.entity_id
_entity_poly.type
_entity_poly.pdbx_seq_one_letter_code
_entity_poly.pdbx_strand_id
1 'polypeptide(L)'
;MSRMRAYFFKMKSRGAKELLRECRFLWRYVCRYRGAVCIYILLGILGVAAGLAAGLLSKSLINAVVSKTVSVILQIGILYICMMLFQILFTAVSSRLSTKIRLRVNNEIRASVFDRIMQADWESLSAFHSGDLLNRMESDAGTVAQNVLGFLPSLITKLCQFFGALGIILYYDPLMAVLALCSAPVMLLLSRFLMRKMRAYSKCMREKASELTAFSEEVFSNIQPIKSFGLGGLFSGKLRDTQDSLTAVSLDYDKFSILTTSVMSLAGLFVSLLCLGFGVWRLWSGVIDFGTMVLFIQLSGTLSGAFSSLVGLVPGAISATTSAGRLLALADVPLEADAQTEEANAFLYRAKEGAGVRLTDVRFGYKGHGEVFADVNITAHPGEIVALVGPSGEGKTTLLRILLGLVSPSEGTAALFRPEFPD
;
A
#
# COMPACT_ATOMS: atom_id res chain seq x y z
N MET A 1 3.68 -1.61 -24.48
CA MET A 1 3.17 -0.26 -24.79
C MET A 1 1.68 -0.07 -24.45
N SER A 2 0.80 -1.07 -24.61
CA SER A 2 -0.66 -0.87 -24.40
C SER A 2 -1.07 -0.61 -22.94
N ARG A 3 -0.43 -1.21 -21.92
CA ARG A 3 -0.83 -1.02 -20.51
C ARG A 3 -0.21 0.18 -19.82
N MET A 4 0.99 0.60 -20.19
CA MET A 4 1.46 1.93 -19.77
C MET A 4 0.65 3.02 -20.48
N ARG A 5 0.28 2.82 -21.77
CA ARG A 5 -0.73 3.65 -22.44
C ARG A 5 -2.12 3.49 -21.81
N ALA A 6 -2.56 2.28 -21.45
CA ALA A 6 -3.84 2.07 -20.75
C ALA A 6 -3.80 2.60 -19.30
N TYR A 7 -2.68 2.52 -18.60
CA TYR A 7 -2.48 3.17 -17.30
C TYR A 7 -2.36 4.70 -17.44
N PHE A 8 -1.61 5.19 -18.43
CA PHE A 8 -1.60 6.61 -18.78
C PHE A 8 -2.98 7.09 -19.29
N PHE A 9 -3.74 6.26 -19.99
CA PHE A 9 -5.09 6.57 -20.44
C PHE A 9 -6.10 6.52 -19.27
N LYS A 10 -5.95 5.59 -18.34
CA LYS A 10 -6.74 5.52 -17.10
C LYS A 10 -6.33 6.63 -16.10
N MET A 11 -5.05 7.04 -16.09
CA MET A 11 -4.59 8.28 -15.45
C MET A 11 -5.11 9.54 -16.16
N LYS A 12 -5.27 9.51 -17.48
CA LYS A 12 -5.80 10.62 -18.27
C LYS A 12 -7.33 10.71 -18.20
N SER A 13 -8.03 9.61 -17.87
CA SER A 13 -9.48 9.57 -17.61
C SER A 13 -9.85 9.88 -16.15
N ARG A 14 -8.94 9.65 -15.19
CA ARG A 14 -9.02 10.27 -13.86
C ARG A 14 -8.61 11.72 -14.02
N GLY A 15 -9.53 12.65 -13.75
CA GLY A 15 -9.26 14.06 -13.91
C GLY A 15 -7.95 14.44 -13.18
N ALA A 16 -7.08 15.21 -13.81
CA ALA A 16 -5.81 15.65 -13.22
C ALA A 16 -5.98 16.24 -11.80
N LYS A 17 -7.19 16.71 -11.50
CA LYS A 17 -7.59 17.22 -10.18
C LYS A 17 -7.67 16.14 -9.11
N GLU A 18 -8.13 14.91 -9.44
CA GLU A 18 -8.21 13.79 -8.48
C GLU A 18 -6.82 13.28 -8.12
N LEU A 19 -5.95 13.10 -9.11
CA LEU A 19 -4.55 12.73 -8.89
C LEU A 19 -3.81 13.76 -8.03
N LEU A 20 -4.02 15.05 -8.30
CA LEU A 20 -3.44 16.11 -7.47
C LEU A 20 -3.96 16.08 -6.04
N ARG A 21 -5.22 15.75 -5.83
CA ARG A 21 -5.83 15.60 -4.50
C ARG A 21 -5.24 14.41 -3.76
N GLU A 22 -5.13 13.25 -4.42
CA GLU A 22 -4.47 12.05 -3.88
C GLU A 22 -3.01 12.36 -3.50
N CYS A 23 -2.24 12.96 -4.41
CA CYS A 23 -0.86 13.35 -4.15
C CYS A 23 -0.74 14.38 -3.00
N ARG A 24 -1.66 15.34 -2.89
CA ARG A 24 -1.68 16.31 -1.79
C ARG A 24 -1.99 15.64 -0.45
N PHE A 25 -2.88 14.65 -0.44
CA PHE A 25 -3.17 13.85 0.75
C PHE A 25 -1.91 13.10 1.22
N LEU A 26 -1.23 12.40 0.30
CA LEU A 26 0.02 11.70 0.58
C LEU A 26 1.11 12.66 1.08
N TRP A 27 1.25 13.82 0.43
CA TRP A 27 2.24 14.83 0.78
C TRP A 27 2.05 15.43 2.17
N ARG A 28 0.81 15.53 2.67
CA ARG A 28 0.52 15.99 4.03
C ARG A 28 1.24 15.16 5.09
N TYR A 29 1.26 13.83 4.94
CA TYR A 29 1.95 12.93 5.86
C TYR A 29 3.47 13.07 5.75
N VAL A 30 4.03 13.23 4.56
CA VAL A 30 5.47 13.49 4.37
C VAL A 30 5.87 14.78 5.09
N CYS A 31 5.11 15.87 4.90
CA CYS A 31 5.38 17.16 5.54
C CYS A 31 5.26 17.11 7.07
N ARG A 32 4.30 16.34 7.59
CA ARG A 32 4.12 16.19 9.04
C ARG A 32 5.33 15.51 9.70
N TYR A 33 5.95 14.55 9.03
CA TYR A 33 7.12 13.82 9.52
C TYR A 33 8.43 14.26 8.86
N ARG A 34 8.49 15.50 8.31
CA ARG A 34 9.63 16.04 7.55
C ARG A 34 10.98 15.83 8.22
N GLY A 35 11.10 16.09 9.53
CA GLY A 35 12.36 15.92 10.25
C GLY A 35 12.87 14.48 10.23
N ALA A 36 11.99 13.52 10.52
CA ALA A 36 12.36 12.11 10.52
C ALA A 36 12.63 11.57 9.11
N VAL A 37 11.89 12.06 8.09
CA VAL A 37 12.11 11.73 6.68
C VAL A 37 13.45 12.30 6.20
N CYS A 38 13.80 13.53 6.57
CA CYS A 38 15.11 14.14 6.27
C CYS A 38 16.26 13.35 6.88
N ILE A 39 16.16 12.96 8.15
CA ILE A 39 17.18 12.13 8.82
C ILE A 39 17.29 10.77 8.11
N TYR A 40 16.17 10.16 7.72
CA TYR A 40 16.16 8.90 6.98
C TYR A 40 16.86 9.02 5.62
N ILE A 41 16.59 10.10 4.86
CA ILE A 41 17.26 10.38 3.58
C ILE A 41 18.76 10.61 3.80
N LEU A 42 19.13 11.40 4.77
CA LEU A 42 20.54 11.70 5.09
C LEU A 42 21.33 10.44 5.45
N LEU A 43 20.77 9.60 6.34
CA LEU A 43 21.38 8.30 6.68
C LEU A 43 21.51 7.40 5.46
N GLY A 44 20.48 7.39 4.58
CA GLY A 44 20.52 6.63 3.32
C GLY A 44 21.62 7.12 2.38
N ILE A 45 21.79 8.43 2.22
CA ILE A 45 22.85 9.04 1.41
C ILE A 45 24.23 8.72 2.00
N LEU A 46 24.38 8.84 3.32
CA LEU A 46 25.65 8.48 4.00
C LEU A 46 25.99 7.00 3.81
N GLY A 47 24.98 6.11 3.89
CA GLY A 47 25.18 4.69 3.61
C GLY A 47 25.61 4.41 2.16
N VAL A 48 25.00 5.11 1.20
CA VAL A 48 25.42 5.04 -0.22
C VAL A 48 26.82 5.56 -0.41
N ALA A 49 27.16 6.71 0.17
CA ALA A 49 28.49 7.29 0.09
C ALA A 49 29.57 6.37 0.72
N ALA A 50 29.28 5.77 1.88
CA ALA A 50 30.16 4.80 2.50
C ALA A 50 30.37 3.55 1.62
N GLY A 51 29.31 3.06 0.97
CA GLY A 51 29.40 1.92 0.04
C GLY A 51 30.22 2.23 -1.21
N LEU A 52 30.06 3.43 -1.80
CA LEU A 52 30.86 3.87 -2.95
C LEU A 52 32.34 4.11 -2.54
N ALA A 53 32.58 4.68 -1.38
CA ALA A 53 33.92 4.84 -0.82
C ALA A 53 34.60 3.48 -0.55
N ALA A 54 33.86 2.51 0.00
CA ALA A 54 34.36 1.14 0.17
C ALA A 54 34.75 0.52 -1.19
N GLY A 55 33.97 0.76 -2.26
CA GLY A 55 34.37 0.34 -3.61
C GLY A 55 35.70 0.94 -4.07
N LEU A 56 35.93 2.24 -3.84
CA LEU A 56 37.18 2.91 -4.16
C LEU A 56 38.36 2.39 -3.32
N LEU A 57 38.13 2.11 -2.03
CA LEU A 57 39.14 1.50 -1.16
C LEU A 57 39.45 0.06 -1.59
N SER A 58 38.44 -0.70 -2.04
CA SER A 58 38.65 -2.04 -2.62
C SER A 58 39.58 -2.00 -3.82
N LYS A 59 39.40 -1.03 -4.74
CA LYS A 59 40.33 -0.79 -5.86
C LYS A 59 41.77 -0.55 -5.34
N SER A 60 41.91 0.37 -4.41
CA SER A 60 43.23 0.74 -3.85
C SER A 60 43.89 -0.43 -3.11
N LEU A 61 43.11 -1.22 -2.39
CA LEU A 61 43.57 -2.44 -1.71
C LEU A 61 44.11 -3.48 -2.71
N ILE A 62 43.36 -3.73 -3.77
CA ILE A 62 43.77 -4.67 -4.82
C ILE A 62 45.07 -4.23 -5.48
N ASN A 63 45.21 -2.93 -5.81
CA ASN A 63 46.41 -2.39 -6.38
C ASN A 63 47.62 -2.48 -5.43
N ALA A 64 47.41 -2.25 -4.12
CA ALA A 64 48.44 -2.42 -3.11
C ALA A 64 48.90 -3.90 -2.98
N VAL A 65 48.00 -4.85 -3.16
CA VAL A 65 48.31 -6.29 -3.16
C VAL A 65 49.15 -6.63 -4.40
N VAL A 66 48.81 -6.09 -5.56
CA VAL A 66 49.57 -6.30 -6.80
C VAL A 66 50.99 -5.72 -6.69
N SER A 67 51.11 -4.54 -6.05
CA SER A 67 52.43 -3.90 -5.82
C SER A 67 53.19 -4.44 -4.61
N LYS A 68 52.66 -5.42 -3.84
CA LYS A 68 53.26 -6.11 -2.70
C LYS A 68 53.68 -5.16 -1.54
N THR A 69 52.99 -4.04 -1.36
CA THR A 69 53.29 -3.07 -0.27
C THR A 69 52.50 -3.38 0.98
N VAL A 70 53.06 -4.18 1.88
CA VAL A 70 52.39 -4.75 3.09
C VAL A 70 51.85 -3.67 4.03
N SER A 71 52.59 -2.57 4.30
CA SER A 71 52.12 -1.51 5.16
C SER A 71 50.86 -0.79 4.64
N VAL A 72 50.82 -0.58 3.35
CA VAL A 72 49.65 0.06 2.66
C VAL A 72 48.46 -0.87 2.66
N ILE A 73 48.64 -2.19 2.46
CA ILE A 73 47.60 -3.20 2.52
C ILE A 73 46.90 -3.18 3.88
N LEU A 74 47.65 -3.15 4.97
CA LEU A 74 47.06 -3.11 6.33
C LEU A 74 46.26 -1.83 6.59
N GLN A 75 46.79 -0.67 6.22
CA GLN A 75 46.11 0.61 6.42
C GLN A 75 44.81 0.70 5.64
N ILE A 76 44.87 0.40 4.31
CA ILE A 76 43.68 0.44 3.45
C ILE A 76 42.70 -0.66 3.83
N GLY A 77 43.17 -1.84 4.23
CA GLY A 77 42.32 -2.96 4.68
C GLY A 77 41.50 -2.60 5.92
N ILE A 78 42.12 -1.99 6.91
CA ILE A 78 41.42 -1.50 8.13
C ILE A 78 40.38 -0.44 7.73
N LEU A 79 40.76 0.52 6.90
CA LEU A 79 39.86 1.58 6.45
C LEU A 79 38.66 1.01 5.65
N TYR A 80 38.89 0.02 4.79
CA TYR A 80 37.87 -0.70 4.03
C TYR A 80 36.87 -1.40 4.95
N ILE A 81 37.37 -2.13 5.96
CA ILE A 81 36.52 -2.79 6.97
C ILE A 81 35.70 -1.76 7.74
N CYS A 82 36.32 -0.66 8.16
CA CYS A 82 35.61 0.43 8.85
C CYS A 82 34.48 1.00 7.97
N MET A 83 34.72 1.26 6.69
CA MET A 83 33.70 1.77 5.78
C MET A 83 32.56 0.77 5.54
N MET A 84 32.87 -0.52 5.47
CA MET A 84 31.83 -1.58 5.40
C MET A 84 30.98 -1.61 6.68
N LEU A 85 31.61 -1.53 7.84
CA LEU A 85 30.89 -1.49 9.12
C LEU A 85 30.00 -0.23 9.23
N PHE A 86 30.50 0.94 8.82
CA PHE A 86 29.71 2.16 8.75
C PHE A 86 28.51 2.02 7.81
N GLN A 87 28.71 1.44 6.64
CA GLN A 87 27.60 1.18 5.69
C GLN A 87 26.53 0.29 6.32
N ILE A 88 26.92 -0.79 6.96
CA ILE A 88 25.99 -1.71 7.65
C ILE A 88 25.25 -0.97 8.76
N LEU A 89 25.94 -0.19 9.58
CA LEU A 89 25.37 0.58 10.67
C LEU A 89 24.33 1.61 10.16
N PHE A 90 24.69 2.42 9.14
CA PHE A 90 23.79 3.40 8.56
C PHE A 90 22.55 2.73 7.95
N THR A 91 22.73 1.60 7.28
CA THR A 91 21.60 0.84 6.70
C THR A 91 20.69 0.29 7.80
N ALA A 92 21.25 -0.26 8.88
CA ALA A 92 20.49 -0.80 10.00
C ALA A 92 19.70 0.31 10.75
N VAL A 93 20.36 1.43 11.05
CA VAL A 93 19.72 2.58 11.72
C VAL A 93 18.64 3.17 10.83
N SER A 94 18.93 3.36 9.54
CA SER A 94 17.97 3.84 8.53
C SER A 94 16.75 2.94 8.42
N SER A 95 16.93 1.62 8.35
CA SER A 95 15.86 0.64 8.30
C SER A 95 14.98 0.67 9.55
N ARG A 96 15.60 0.75 10.75
CA ARG A 96 14.86 0.86 12.01
C ARG A 96 14.05 2.15 12.09
N LEU A 97 14.63 3.28 11.67
CA LEU A 97 13.95 4.58 11.63
C LEU A 97 12.76 4.54 10.65
N SER A 98 12.97 4.01 9.45
CA SER A 98 11.93 3.82 8.45
C SER A 98 10.75 3.02 9.00
N THR A 99 11.02 1.86 9.62
CA THR A 99 9.98 1.02 10.22
C THR A 99 9.22 1.74 11.33
N LYS A 100 9.93 2.46 12.22
CA LYS A 100 9.30 3.24 13.31
C LYS A 100 8.34 4.31 12.78
N ILE A 101 8.78 5.05 11.76
CA ILE A 101 7.96 6.12 11.14
C ILE A 101 6.76 5.49 10.43
N ARG A 102 6.96 4.44 9.66
CA ARG A 102 5.91 3.72 8.94
C ARG A 102 4.81 3.22 9.88
N LEU A 103 5.18 2.57 10.98
CA LEU A 103 4.20 2.07 11.95
C LEU A 103 3.43 3.21 12.61
N ARG A 104 4.10 4.32 12.95
CA ARG A 104 3.43 5.49 13.54
C ARG A 104 2.42 6.12 12.57
N VAL A 105 2.81 6.31 11.31
CA VAL A 105 1.92 6.85 10.28
C VAL A 105 0.78 5.89 9.97
N ASN A 106 1.05 4.58 9.91
CA ASN A 106 0.00 3.59 9.71
C ASN A 106 -1.06 3.66 10.82
N ASN A 107 -0.63 3.72 12.09
CA ASN A 107 -1.55 3.82 13.22
C ASN A 107 -2.33 5.14 13.21
N GLU A 108 -1.69 6.26 12.82
CA GLU A 108 -2.34 7.56 12.69
C GLU A 108 -3.42 7.56 11.60
N ILE A 109 -3.11 6.97 10.42
CA ILE A 109 -4.09 6.85 9.35
C ILE A 109 -5.26 5.97 9.79
N ARG A 110 -4.98 4.82 10.42
CA ARG A 110 -6.03 3.91 10.94
C ARG A 110 -6.94 4.61 11.96
N ALA A 111 -6.36 5.32 12.91
CA ALA A 111 -7.13 6.07 13.90
C ALA A 111 -8.01 7.14 13.21
N SER A 112 -7.43 7.92 12.29
CA SER A 112 -8.16 8.94 11.54
C SER A 112 -9.30 8.36 10.68
N VAL A 113 -9.09 7.19 10.08
CA VAL A 113 -10.12 6.48 9.31
C VAL A 113 -11.21 5.96 10.22
N PHE A 114 -10.84 5.39 11.37
CA PHE A 114 -11.79 4.90 12.37
C PHE A 114 -12.65 6.03 12.92
N ASP A 115 -12.04 7.14 13.35
CA ASP A 115 -12.75 8.33 13.84
C ASP A 115 -13.71 8.86 12.77
N ARG A 116 -13.28 8.85 11.50
CA ARG A 116 -14.13 9.28 10.40
C ARG A 116 -15.32 8.36 10.17
N ILE A 117 -15.13 7.04 10.30
CA ILE A 117 -16.22 6.06 10.20
C ILE A 117 -17.23 6.28 11.34
N MET A 118 -16.74 6.52 12.56
CA MET A 118 -17.60 6.73 13.73
C MET A 118 -18.41 8.03 13.68
N GLN A 119 -17.91 9.05 12.98
CA GLN A 119 -18.56 10.34 12.82
C GLN A 119 -19.34 10.47 11.49
N ALA A 120 -19.29 9.46 10.65
CA ALA A 120 -19.93 9.49 9.33
C ALA A 120 -21.45 9.27 9.46
N ASP A 121 -22.22 10.02 8.65
CA ASP A 121 -23.67 9.83 8.52
C ASP A 121 -24.02 8.38 8.19
N TRP A 122 -24.93 7.81 8.96
CA TRP A 122 -25.30 6.41 8.86
C TRP A 122 -25.87 6.02 7.49
N GLU A 123 -26.70 6.86 6.87
CA GLU A 123 -27.29 6.56 5.57
C GLU A 123 -26.21 6.38 4.50
N SER A 124 -25.27 7.33 4.47
CA SER A 124 -24.15 7.31 3.55
C SER A 124 -23.17 6.18 3.84
N LEU A 125 -22.94 5.87 5.13
CA LEU A 125 -22.05 4.78 5.55
C LEU A 125 -22.63 3.40 5.23
N SER A 126 -23.96 3.25 5.31
CA SER A 126 -24.66 1.99 5.05
C SER A 126 -24.52 1.49 3.61
N ALA A 127 -24.11 2.36 2.67
CA ALA A 127 -23.76 1.98 1.31
C ALA A 127 -22.44 1.18 1.21
N PHE A 128 -21.60 1.21 2.24
CA PHE A 128 -20.37 0.44 2.30
C PHE A 128 -20.59 -0.88 3.04
N HIS A 129 -20.07 -1.97 2.49
CA HIS A 129 -20.02 -3.23 3.21
C HIS A 129 -18.97 -3.16 4.34
N SER A 130 -19.24 -3.80 5.46
CA SER A 130 -18.31 -3.84 6.61
C SER A 130 -16.92 -4.34 6.25
N GLY A 131 -16.84 -5.34 5.36
CA GLY A 131 -15.56 -5.85 4.82
C GLY A 131 -14.78 -4.81 3.99
N ASP A 132 -15.47 -3.92 3.26
CA ASP A 132 -14.80 -2.82 2.51
C ASP A 132 -14.24 -1.76 3.48
N LEU A 133 -15.00 -1.40 4.51
CA LEU A 133 -14.54 -0.48 5.55
C LEU A 133 -13.30 -1.02 6.27
N LEU A 134 -13.34 -2.30 6.66
CA LEU A 134 -12.21 -2.98 7.30
C LEU A 134 -11.00 -3.02 6.37
N ASN A 135 -11.19 -3.35 5.10
CA ASN A 135 -10.09 -3.37 4.11
C ASN A 135 -9.48 -1.99 3.87
N ARG A 136 -10.28 -0.91 3.88
CA ARG A 136 -9.77 0.47 3.80
C ARG A 136 -8.94 0.82 5.03
N MET A 137 -9.43 0.47 6.23
CA MET A 137 -8.74 0.74 7.48
C MET A 137 -7.42 -0.06 7.61
N GLU A 138 -7.42 -1.34 7.21
CA GLU A 138 -6.26 -2.24 7.40
C GLU A 138 -5.30 -2.20 6.21
N SER A 139 -5.77 -2.55 5.02
CA SER A 139 -4.94 -2.75 3.83
C SER A 139 -4.57 -1.44 3.15
N ASP A 140 -5.54 -0.53 2.94
CA ASP A 140 -5.27 0.74 2.25
C ASP A 140 -4.43 1.68 3.11
N ALA A 141 -4.71 1.78 4.41
CA ALA A 141 -3.89 2.56 5.34
C ALA A 141 -2.44 2.04 5.37
N GLY A 142 -2.27 0.71 5.45
CA GLY A 142 -0.95 0.07 5.39
C GLY A 142 -0.21 0.35 4.08
N THR A 143 -0.90 0.26 2.94
CA THR A 143 -0.35 0.53 1.62
C THR A 143 0.10 1.99 1.47
N VAL A 144 -0.71 2.93 1.94
CA VAL A 144 -0.36 4.35 1.96
C VAL A 144 0.84 4.59 2.86
N ALA A 145 0.84 4.11 4.10
CA ALA A 145 1.94 4.31 5.05
C ALA A 145 3.27 3.74 4.54
N GLN A 146 3.23 2.56 3.91
CA GLN A 146 4.42 1.89 3.38
C GLN A 146 5.02 2.65 2.19
N ASN A 147 4.19 3.06 1.23
CA ASN A 147 4.68 3.65 -0.01
C ASN A 147 4.98 5.15 0.13
N VAL A 148 4.19 5.91 0.87
CA VAL A 148 4.39 7.36 1.03
C VAL A 148 5.74 7.66 1.68
N LEU A 149 6.06 6.96 2.75
CA LEU A 149 7.29 7.20 3.52
C LEU A 149 8.50 6.47 2.95
N GLY A 150 8.26 5.40 2.16
CA GLY A 150 9.34 4.68 1.49
C GLY A 150 9.72 5.26 0.13
N PHE A 151 8.78 5.86 -0.60
CA PHE A 151 8.99 6.29 -1.98
C PHE A 151 10.04 7.39 -2.12
N LEU A 152 9.85 8.53 -1.44
CA LEU A 152 10.73 9.69 -1.58
C LEU A 152 12.17 9.42 -1.12
N PRO A 153 12.41 8.84 0.08
CA PRO A 153 13.77 8.48 0.48
C PRO A 153 14.41 7.44 -0.42
N SER A 154 13.65 6.40 -0.84
CA SER A 154 14.18 5.39 -1.77
C SER A 154 14.52 5.99 -3.13
N LEU A 155 13.68 6.88 -3.65
CA LEU A 155 13.96 7.58 -4.90
C LEU A 155 15.27 8.36 -4.80
N ILE A 156 15.44 9.20 -3.78
CA ILE A 156 16.63 10.03 -3.58
C ILE A 156 17.88 9.17 -3.39
N THR A 157 17.83 8.18 -2.50
CA THR A 157 18.99 7.32 -2.23
C THR A 157 19.39 6.49 -3.44
N LYS A 158 18.42 5.97 -4.22
CA LYS A 158 18.70 5.20 -5.44
C LYS A 158 19.19 6.09 -6.58
N LEU A 159 18.73 7.33 -6.70
CA LEU A 159 19.28 8.32 -7.62
C LEU A 159 20.72 8.68 -7.23
N CYS A 160 20.99 8.94 -5.96
CA CYS A 160 22.37 9.19 -5.49
C CYS A 160 23.28 7.98 -5.74
N GLN A 161 22.79 6.76 -5.53
CA GLN A 161 23.53 5.54 -5.82
C GLN A 161 23.82 5.38 -7.31
N PHE A 162 22.82 5.64 -8.15
CA PHE A 162 22.93 5.55 -9.61
C PHE A 162 23.94 6.58 -10.15
N PHE A 163 23.73 7.86 -9.85
CA PHE A 163 24.62 8.92 -10.34
C PHE A 163 26.00 8.89 -9.71
N GLY A 164 26.13 8.49 -8.45
CA GLY A 164 27.41 8.29 -7.79
C GLY A 164 28.24 7.17 -8.41
N ALA A 165 27.61 6.01 -8.66
CA ALA A 165 28.28 4.90 -9.34
C ALA A 165 28.66 5.27 -10.79
N LEU A 166 27.73 5.89 -11.52
CA LEU A 166 27.99 6.35 -12.90
C LEU A 166 29.12 7.38 -12.95
N GLY A 167 29.14 8.36 -12.03
CA GLY A 167 30.18 9.39 -11.96
C GLY A 167 31.58 8.81 -11.69
N ILE A 168 31.67 7.80 -10.81
CA ILE A 168 32.94 7.11 -10.55
C ILE A 168 33.40 6.34 -11.81
N ILE A 169 32.52 5.60 -12.47
CA ILE A 169 32.86 4.86 -13.69
C ILE A 169 33.32 5.83 -14.79
N LEU A 170 32.59 6.94 -15.02
CA LEU A 170 32.93 7.98 -16.00
C LEU A 170 34.28 8.62 -15.72
N TYR A 171 34.65 8.82 -14.48
CA TYR A 171 35.94 9.40 -14.10
C TYR A 171 37.14 8.50 -14.51
N TYR A 172 36.98 7.18 -14.37
CA TYR A 172 38.05 6.23 -14.67
C TYR A 172 38.11 5.84 -16.18
N ASP A 173 36.93 5.57 -16.77
CA ASP A 173 36.85 5.19 -18.17
C ASP A 173 35.46 5.47 -18.76
N PRO A 174 35.31 6.46 -19.66
CA PRO A 174 34.02 6.78 -20.28
C PRO A 174 33.43 5.64 -21.11
N LEU A 175 34.27 4.80 -21.76
CA LEU A 175 33.78 3.65 -22.54
C LEU A 175 33.15 2.58 -21.66
N MET A 176 33.72 2.31 -20.50
CA MET A 176 33.15 1.43 -19.48
C MET A 176 31.81 1.97 -18.96
N ALA A 177 31.69 3.30 -18.82
CA ALA A 177 30.44 3.92 -18.40
C ALA A 177 29.31 3.69 -19.43
N VAL A 178 29.60 3.82 -20.72
CA VAL A 178 28.65 3.55 -21.80
C VAL A 178 28.20 2.09 -21.77
N LEU A 179 29.13 1.14 -21.63
CA LEU A 179 28.81 -0.29 -21.55
C LEU A 179 27.91 -0.61 -20.33
N ALA A 180 28.26 -0.07 -19.16
CA ALA A 180 27.47 -0.24 -17.96
C ALA A 180 26.07 0.38 -18.09
N LEU A 181 25.95 1.54 -18.72
CA LEU A 181 24.68 2.20 -18.94
C LEU A 181 23.79 1.44 -19.95
N CYS A 182 24.37 0.86 -21.00
CA CYS A 182 23.65 0.08 -22.00
C CYS A 182 23.09 -1.25 -21.43
N SER A 183 23.70 -1.81 -20.39
CA SER A 183 23.23 -3.06 -19.77
C SER A 183 21.83 -2.95 -19.17
N ALA A 184 21.50 -1.81 -18.56
CA ALA A 184 20.23 -1.59 -17.87
C ALA A 184 19.01 -1.57 -18.82
N PRO A 185 19.02 -0.83 -19.96
CA PRO A 185 17.92 -0.89 -20.94
C PRO A 185 17.70 -2.28 -21.53
N VAL A 186 18.77 -3.03 -21.79
CA VAL A 186 18.67 -4.41 -22.32
C VAL A 186 17.94 -5.31 -21.33
N MET A 187 18.34 -5.26 -20.07
CA MET A 187 17.67 -6.01 -18.99
C MET A 187 16.21 -5.62 -18.82
N LEU A 188 15.89 -4.32 -18.96
CA LEU A 188 14.50 -3.85 -18.91
C LEU A 188 13.65 -4.36 -20.06
N LEU A 189 14.17 -4.34 -21.29
CA LEU A 189 13.44 -4.82 -22.45
C LEU A 189 13.14 -6.31 -22.32
N LEU A 190 14.14 -7.10 -21.89
CA LEU A 190 13.98 -8.53 -21.63
C LEU A 190 12.96 -8.79 -20.52
N SER A 191 13.08 -8.11 -19.39
CA SER A 191 12.13 -8.27 -18.27
C SER A 191 10.70 -7.89 -18.68
N ARG A 192 10.54 -6.83 -19.49
CA ARG A 192 9.23 -6.38 -19.96
C ARG A 192 8.54 -7.41 -20.85
N PHE A 193 9.29 -8.14 -21.67
CA PHE A 193 8.78 -9.19 -22.52
C PHE A 193 8.28 -10.39 -21.66
N LEU A 194 9.11 -10.86 -20.74
CA LEU A 194 8.81 -11.99 -19.87
C LEU A 194 7.68 -11.68 -18.90
N MET A 195 7.66 -10.49 -18.31
CA MET A 195 6.64 -10.06 -17.35
C MET A 195 5.21 -9.94 -17.94
N ARG A 196 5.05 -9.90 -19.27
CA ARG A 196 3.71 -9.91 -19.86
C ARG A 196 2.99 -11.23 -19.63
N LYS A 197 3.66 -12.36 -19.93
CA LYS A 197 3.09 -13.70 -19.71
C LYS A 197 2.93 -13.98 -18.22
N MET A 198 3.94 -13.64 -17.41
CA MET A 198 3.87 -13.81 -15.97
C MET A 198 2.67 -13.11 -15.33
N ARG A 199 2.29 -11.91 -15.82
CA ARG A 199 1.09 -11.21 -15.36
C ARG A 199 -0.20 -11.91 -15.72
N ALA A 200 -0.28 -12.58 -16.87
CA ALA A 200 -1.45 -13.35 -17.27
C ALA A 200 -1.65 -14.55 -16.34
N TYR A 201 -0.60 -15.32 -16.07
CA TYR A 201 -0.64 -16.43 -15.12
C TYR A 201 -0.98 -15.95 -13.69
N SER A 202 -0.33 -14.88 -13.24
CA SER A 202 -0.62 -14.28 -11.93
C SER A 202 -2.07 -13.78 -11.81
N LYS A 203 -2.68 -13.32 -12.91
CA LYS A 203 -4.10 -12.93 -12.93
C LYS A 203 -4.99 -14.15 -12.77
N CYS A 204 -4.75 -15.20 -13.57
CA CYS A 204 -5.51 -16.46 -13.50
C CYS A 204 -5.41 -17.11 -12.10
N MET A 205 -4.21 -17.15 -11.53
CA MET A 205 -4.01 -17.66 -10.16
C MET A 205 -4.82 -16.87 -9.13
N ARG A 206 -4.86 -15.52 -9.23
CA ARG A 206 -5.69 -14.70 -8.32
C ARG A 206 -7.18 -14.91 -8.52
N GLU A 207 -7.64 -15.10 -9.75
CA GLU A 207 -9.04 -15.42 -10.05
C GLU A 207 -9.44 -16.74 -9.40
N LYS A 208 -8.59 -17.80 -9.52
CA LYS A 208 -8.84 -19.09 -8.86
C LYS A 208 -8.73 -19.03 -7.34
N ALA A 209 -7.80 -18.24 -6.80
CA ALA A 209 -7.73 -18.02 -5.36
C ALA A 209 -8.97 -17.27 -4.83
N SER A 210 -9.50 -16.30 -5.58
CA SER A 210 -10.74 -15.61 -5.24
C SER A 210 -11.95 -16.54 -5.29
N GLU A 211 -12.02 -17.45 -6.28
CA GLU A 211 -13.06 -18.47 -6.39
C GLU A 211 -13.06 -19.41 -5.17
N LEU A 212 -11.88 -19.86 -4.74
CA LEU A 212 -11.74 -20.69 -3.52
C LEU A 212 -12.18 -19.94 -2.26
N THR A 213 -11.80 -18.65 -2.16
CA THR A 213 -12.18 -17.81 -1.01
C THR A 213 -13.70 -17.59 -0.97
N ALA A 214 -14.32 -17.25 -2.10
CA ALA A 214 -15.77 -17.05 -2.21
C ALA A 214 -16.54 -18.34 -1.88
N PHE A 215 -16.07 -19.48 -2.39
CA PHE A 215 -16.66 -20.78 -2.05
C PHE A 215 -16.56 -21.07 -0.55
N SER A 216 -15.40 -20.80 0.05
CA SER A 216 -15.22 -21.02 1.50
C SER A 216 -16.13 -20.11 2.33
N GLU A 217 -16.27 -18.84 1.93
CA GLU A 217 -17.17 -17.89 2.58
C GLU A 217 -18.63 -18.33 2.47
N GLU A 218 -19.06 -18.81 1.30
CA GLU A 218 -20.41 -19.34 1.08
C GLU A 218 -20.67 -20.55 1.99
N VAL A 219 -19.73 -21.49 2.10
CA VAL A 219 -19.83 -22.68 2.94
C VAL A 219 -19.93 -22.31 4.41
N PHE A 220 -19.08 -21.42 4.89
CA PHE A 220 -19.10 -20.99 6.30
C PHE A 220 -20.35 -20.16 6.64
N SER A 221 -20.82 -19.32 5.76
CA SER A 221 -22.05 -18.55 5.92
C SER A 221 -23.30 -19.46 6.02
N ASN A 222 -23.26 -20.61 5.33
CA ASN A 222 -24.35 -21.59 5.29
C ASN A 222 -24.02 -22.90 6.03
N ILE A 223 -23.16 -22.85 7.04
CA ILE A 223 -22.67 -24.06 7.72
C ILE A 223 -23.80 -24.82 8.44
N GLN A 224 -24.81 -24.12 8.95
CA GLN A 224 -25.94 -24.72 9.64
C GLN A 224 -26.79 -25.61 8.72
N PRO A 225 -27.31 -25.14 7.57
CA PRO A 225 -28.02 -26.04 6.63
C PRO A 225 -27.13 -27.15 6.08
N ILE A 226 -25.85 -26.90 5.78
CA ILE A 226 -24.92 -27.93 5.29
C ILE A 226 -24.80 -29.08 6.30
N LYS A 227 -24.67 -28.77 7.59
CA LYS A 227 -24.64 -29.78 8.66
C LYS A 227 -25.97 -30.45 8.86
N SER A 228 -27.08 -29.71 8.84
CA SER A 228 -28.43 -30.25 9.05
C SER A 228 -28.85 -31.26 7.99
N PHE A 229 -28.42 -31.05 6.72
CA PHE A 229 -28.69 -31.95 5.62
C PHE A 229 -27.59 -33.02 5.42
N GLY A 230 -26.57 -33.07 6.26
CA GLY A 230 -25.49 -34.06 6.17
C GLY A 230 -24.60 -33.91 4.92
N LEU A 231 -24.56 -32.71 4.31
CA LEU A 231 -23.87 -32.46 3.04
C LEU A 231 -22.36 -32.21 3.18
N GLY A 232 -21.77 -32.42 4.37
CA GLY A 232 -20.36 -32.14 4.65
C GLY A 232 -19.39 -32.84 3.69
N GLY A 233 -19.65 -34.11 3.34
CA GLY A 233 -18.83 -34.86 2.38
C GLY A 233 -18.84 -34.24 0.97
N LEU A 234 -20.02 -33.81 0.49
CA LEU A 234 -20.18 -33.16 -0.83
C LEU A 234 -19.38 -31.86 -0.90
N PHE A 235 -19.52 -30.98 0.11
CA PHE A 235 -18.82 -29.70 0.13
C PHE A 235 -17.32 -29.87 0.34
N SER A 236 -16.87 -30.87 1.11
CA SER A 236 -15.44 -31.22 1.23
C SER A 236 -14.86 -31.71 -0.10
N GLY A 237 -15.60 -32.50 -0.87
CA GLY A 237 -15.21 -32.90 -2.22
C GLY A 237 -15.04 -31.70 -3.15
N LYS A 238 -16.05 -30.83 -3.20
CA LYS A 238 -16.03 -29.62 -4.04
C LYS A 238 -14.92 -28.64 -3.65
N LEU A 239 -14.59 -28.57 -2.34
CA LEU A 239 -13.44 -27.79 -1.86
C LEU A 239 -12.14 -28.33 -2.44
N ARG A 240 -11.94 -29.66 -2.40
CA ARG A 240 -10.73 -30.31 -2.96
C ARG A 240 -10.61 -30.06 -4.46
N ASP A 241 -11.68 -30.19 -5.22
CA ASP A 241 -11.68 -29.93 -6.66
C ASP A 241 -11.27 -28.49 -6.97
N THR A 242 -11.77 -27.52 -6.17
CA THR A 242 -11.41 -26.10 -6.32
C THR A 242 -9.95 -25.86 -5.92
N GLN A 243 -9.46 -26.53 -4.86
CA GLN A 243 -8.05 -26.49 -4.46
C GLN A 243 -7.12 -27.10 -5.52
N ASP A 244 -7.50 -28.22 -6.12
CA ASP A 244 -6.74 -28.87 -7.20
C ASP A 244 -6.65 -27.96 -8.43
N SER A 245 -7.75 -27.30 -8.77
CA SER A 245 -7.79 -26.31 -9.85
C SER A 245 -6.85 -25.12 -9.57
N LEU A 246 -6.84 -24.60 -8.36
CA LEU A 246 -5.92 -23.52 -7.94
C LEU A 246 -4.46 -24.02 -7.97
N THR A 247 -4.22 -25.25 -7.49
CA THR A 247 -2.89 -25.86 -7.45
C THR A 247 -2.32 -26.03 -8.85
N ALA A 248 -3.11 -26.51 -9.80
CA ALA A 248 -2.68 -26.68 -11.20
C ALA A 248 -2.23 -25.32 -11.81
N VAL A 249 -3.06 -24.27 -11.65
CA VAL A 249 -2.73 -22.92 -12.16
C VAL A 249 -1.53 -22.31 -11.41
N SER A 250 -1.39 -22.61 -10.12
CA SER A 250 -0.25 -22.14 -9.31
C SER A 250 1.06 -22.77 -9.77
N LEU A 251 1.04 -24.07 -10.07
CA LEU A 251 2.21 -24.79 -10.60
C LEU A 251 2.60 -24.27 -12.00
N ASP A 252 1.64 -23.94 -12.84
CA ASP A 252 1.93 -23.35 -14.16
C ASP A 252 2.52 -21.93 -14.04
N TYR A 253 2.00 -21.14 -13.10
CA TYR A 253 2.61 -19.85 -12.75
C TYR A 253 4.04 -20.01 -12.25
N ASP A 254 4.28 -21.00 -11.37
CA ASP A 254 5.59 -21.25 -10.77
C ASP A 254 6.61 -21.71 -11.82
N LYS A 255 6.25 -22.66 -12.68
CA LYS A 255 7.10 -23.08 -13.82
C LYS A 255 7.53 -21.89 -14.67
N PHE A 256 6.58 -20.99 -15.01
CA PHE A 256 6.88 -19.83 -15.81
C PHE A 256 7.69 -18.77 -15.03
N SER A 257 7.48 -18.69 -13.72
CA SER A 257 8.26 -17.82 -12.80
C SER A 257 9.71 -18.28 -12.73
N ILE A 258 9.94 -19.59 -12.54
CA ILE A 258 11.27 -20.20 -12.54
C ILE A 258 11.97 -19.96 -13.89
N LEU A 259 11.29 -20.24 -15.01
CA LEU A 259 11.84 -19.97 -16.33
C LEU A 259 12.22 -18.50 -16.50
N THR A 260 11.35 -17.60 -16.10
CA THR A 260 11.60 -16.14 -16.17
C THR A 260 12.81 -15.75 -15.35
N THR A 261 12.90 -16.23 -14.11
CA THR A 261 14.02 -15.96 -13.20
C THR A 261 15.32 -16.53 -13.77
N SER A 262 15.28 -17.76 -14.29
CA SER A 262 16.46 -18.41 -14.90
C SER A 262 16.95 -17.65 -16.13
N VAL A 263 16.06 -17.24 -17.03
CA VAL A 263 16.43 -16.45 -18.22
C VAL A 263 17.01 -15.09 -17.82
N MET A 264 16.41 -14.42 -16.82
CA MET A 264 16.94 -13.15 -16.32
C MET A 264 18.31 -13.32 -15.65
N SER A 265 18.51 -14.42 -14.91
CA SER A 265 19.82 -14.74 -14.29
C SER A 265 20.89 -15.03 -15.35
N LEU A 266 20.55 -15.80 -16.39
CA LEU A 266 21.46 -16.04 -17.52
C LEU A 266 21.80 -14.75 -18.28
N ALA A 267 20.82 -13.90 -18.52
CA ALA A 267 21.08 -12.59 -19.12
C ALA A 267 21.97 -11.70 -18.24
N GLY A 268 21.77 -11.72 -16.91
CA GLY A 268 22.63 -11.05 -15.94
C GLY A 268 24.07 -11.58 -15.96
N LEU A 269 24.23 -12.90 -16.01
CA LEU A 269 25.53 -13.56 -16.14
C LEU A 269 26.22 -13.15 -17.47
N PHE A 270 25.49 -13.14 -18.58
CA PHE A 270 26.01 -12.74 -19.87
C PHE A 270 26.51 -11.28 -19.88
N VAL A 271 25.70 -10.35 -19.30
CA VAL A 271 26.12 -8.96 -19.12
C VAL A 271 27.38 -8.87 -18.23
N SER A 272 27.44 -9.64 -17.15
CA SER A 272 28.61 -9.67 -16.25
C SER A 272 29.86 -10.17 -16.98
N LEU A 273 29.72 -11.21 -17.81
CA LEU A 273 30.83 -11.73 -18.63
C LEU A 273 31.28 -10.73 -19.69
N LEU A 274 30.37 -10.01 -20.34
CA LEU A 274 30.71 -8.92 -21.27
C LEU A 274 31.47 -7.79 -20.55
N CYS A 275 31.02 -7.37 -19.40
CA CYS A 275 31.71 -6.36 -18.57
C CYS A 275 33.09 -6.86 -18.13
N LEU A 276 33.22 -8.12 -17.75
CA LEU A 276 34.49 -8.73 -17.39
C LEU A 276 35.44 -8.79 -18.60
N GLY A 277 34.97 -9.30 -19.75
CA GLY A 277 35.79 -9.42 -20.97
C GLY A 277 36.28 -8.08 -21.48
N PHE A 278 35.38 -7.08 -21.48
CA PHE A 278 35.76 -5.71 -21.82
C PHE A 278 36.75 -5.12 -20.81
N GLY A 279 36.57 -5.36 -19.53
CA GLY A 279 37.47 -4.96 -18.47
C GLY A 279 38.85 -5.60 -18.62
N VAL A 280 38.93 -6.90 -18.94
CA VAL A 280 40.20 -7.63 -19.22
C VAL A 280 40.87 -7.04 -20.46
N TRP A 281 40.12 -6.77 -21.54
CA TRP A 281 40.69 -6.15 -22.75
C TRP A 281 41.30 -4.76 -22.47
N ARG A 282 40.61 -3.93 -21.68
CA ARG A 282 41.08 -2.59 -21.27
C ARG A 282 42.31 -2.69 -20.36
N LEU A 283 42.36 -3.68 -19.46
CA LEU A 283 43.49 -3.98 -18.59
C LEU A 283 44.71 -4.40 -19.45
N TRP A 284 44.49 -5.32 -20.39
CA TRP A 284 45.56 -5.78 -21.29
C TRP A 284 46.11 -4.66 -22.20
N SER A 285 45.26 -3.76 -22.62
CA SER A 285 45.63 -2.56 -23.35
C SER A 285 46.39 -1.52 -22.53
N GLY A 286 46.58 -1.76 -21.23
CA GLY A 286 47.31 -0.86 -20.31
C GLY A 286 46.57 0.44 -19.95
N VAL A 287 45.30 0.55 -20.30
CA VAL A 287 44.50 1.77 -20.07
C VAL A 287 43.99 1.86 -18.63
N ILE A 288 43.72 0.72 -18.00
CA ILE A 288 43.25 0.64 -16.62
C ILE A 288 44.11 -0.33 -15.80
N ASP A 289 44.14 -0.15 -14.50
CA ASP A 289 44.76 -1.07 -13.55
C ASP A 289 43.77 -2.20 -13.15
N PHE A 290 44.32 -3.27 -12.52
CA PHE A 290 43.53 -4.43 -12.09
C PHE A 290 42.44 -4.04 -11.04
N GLY A 291 42.77 -3.14 -10.12
CA GLY A 291 41.80 -2.64 -9.15
C GLY A 291 40.65 -1.88 -9.79
N THR A 292 40.91 -1.09 -10.87
CA THR A 292 39.85 -0.40 -11.64
C THR A 292 38.93 -1.38 -12.34
N MET A 293 39.46 -2.47 -12.91
CA MET A 293 38.63 -3.53 -13.51
C MET A 293 37.67 -4.14 -12.51
N VAL A 294 38.15 -4.48 -11.32
CA VAL A 294 37.29 -5.04 -10.24
C VAL A 294 36.27 -4.01 -9.76
N LEU A 295 36.68 -2.76 -9.56
CA LEU A 295 35.77 -1.66 -9.23
C LEU A 295 34.67 -1.49 -10.27
N PHE A 296 35.02 -1.56 -11.57
CA PHE A 296 34.04 -1.47 -12.66
C PHE A 296 32.99 -2.56 -12.61
N ILE A 297 33.38 -3.81 -12.39
CA ILE A 297 32.43 -4.94 -12.26
C ILE A 297 31.47 -4.69 -11.09
N GLN A 298 32.00 -4.27 -9.94
CA GLN A 298 31.21 -3.99 -8.74
C GLN A 298 30.25 -2.81 -8.95
N LEU A 299 30.70 -1.71 -9.55
CA LEU A 299 29.87 -0.54 -9.80
C LEU A 299 28.84 -0.77 -10.90
N SER A 300 29.15 -1.59 -11.92
CA SER A 300 28.16 -1.99 -12.94
C SER A 300 26.99 -2.75 -12.34
N GLY A 301 27.27 -3.67 -11.40
CA GLY A 301 26.23 -4.35 -10.62
C GLY A 301 25.40 -3.37 -9.77
N THR A 302 26.06 -2.42 -9.11
CA THR A 302 25.43 -1.37 -8.31
C THR A 302 24.52 -0.47 -9.16
N LEU A 303 24.99 -0.06 -10.34
CA LEU A 303 24.24 0.78 -11.29
C LEU A 303 22.98 0.07 -11.78
N SER A 304 23.11 -1.19 -12.21
CA SER A 304 21.99 -2.02 -12.65
C SER A 304 20.96 -2.25 -11.53
N GLY A 305 21.42 -2.52 -10.33
CA GLY A 305 20.57 -2.71 -9.14
C GLY A 305 19.83 -1.43 -8.74
N ALA A 306 20.51 -0.28 -8.76
CA ALA A 306 19.89 1.02 -8.47
C ALA A 306 18.81 1.36 -9.52
N PHE A 307 19.11 1.15 -10.81
CA PHE A 307 18.18 1.37 -11.90
C PHE A 307 16.94 0.46 -11.80
N SER A 308 17.13 -0.84 -11.57
CA SER A 308 16.04 -1.80 -11.35
C SER A 308 15.16 -1.40 -10.17
N SER A 309 15.78 -0.95 -9.07
CA SER A 309 15.06 -0.45 -7.90
C SER A 309 14.21 0.78 -8.21
N LEU A 310 14.73 1.75 -8.96
CA LEU A 310 14.00 2.95 -9.40
C LEU A 310 12.74 2.59 -10.22
N VAL A 311 12.88 1.64 -11.14
CA VAL A 311 11.73 1.13 -11.92
C VAL A 311 10.72 0.42 -11.02
N GLY A 312 11.20 -0.32 -10.03
CA GLY A 312 10.38 -1.02 -9.03
C GLY A 312 9.55 -0.10 -8.13
N LEU A 313 9.91 1.18 -7.97
CA LEU A 313 9.14 2.15 -7.20
C LEU A 313 7.80 2.54 -7.86
N VAL A 314 7.69 2.45 -9.19
CA VAL A 314 6.51 2.90 -9.94
C VAL A 314 5.22 2.16 -9.55
N PRO A 315 5.19 0.81 -9.47
CA PRO A 315 4.00 0.09 -9.01
C PRO A 315 3.56 0.47 -7.59
N GLY A 316 4.52 0.70 -6.69
CA GLY A 316 4.25 1.14 -5.31
C GLY A 316 3.58 2.51 -5.27
N ALA A 317 4.04 3.47 -6.06
CA ALA A 317 3.43 4.80 -6.18
C ALA A 317 1.98 4.72 -6.72
N ILE A 318 1.74 3.88 -7.72
CA ILE A 318 0.40 3.67 -8.28
C ILE A 318 -0.53 3.02 -7.23
N SER A 319 -0.04 2.04 -6.50
CA SER A 319 -0.80 1.41 -5.42
C SER A 319 -1.16 2.40 -4.31
N ALA A 320 -0.20 3.24 -3.90
CA ALA A 320 -0.41 4.27 -2.89
C ALA A 320 -1.47 5.29 -3.30
N THR A 321 -1.44 5.78 -4.56
CA THR A 321 -2.45 6.73 -5.05
C THR A 321 -3.83 6.09 -5.13
N THR A 322 -3.94 4.84 -5.57
CA THR A 322 -5.21 4.11 -5.62
C THR A 322 -5.80 3.91 -4.21
N SER A 323 -4.99 3.50 -3.24
CA SER A 323 -5.42 3.36 -1.85
C SER A 323 -5.77 4.71 -1.21
N ALA A 324 -4.99 5.77 -1.51
CA ALA A 324 -5.32 7.13 -1.07
C ALA A 324 -6.66 7.61 -1.62
N GLY A 325 -6.98 7.32 -2.89
CA GLY A 325 -8.28 7.64 -3.48
C GLY A 325 -9.44 6.95 -2.75
N ARG A 326 -9.29 5.69 -2.35
CA ARG A 326 -10.31 4.97 -1.55
C ARG A 326 -10.47 5.53 -0.14
N LEU A 327 -9.37 5.93 0.51
CA LEU A 327 -9.41 6.59 1.81
C LEU A 327 -10.06 7.99 1.73
N LEU A 328 -9.77 8.74 0.66
CA LEU A 328 -10.38 10.04 0.42
C LEU A 328 -11.87 9.94 0.13
N ALA A 329 -12.34 8.90 -0.58
CA ALA A 329 -13.75 8.65 -0.79
C ALA A 329 -14.51 8.43 0.53
N LEU A 330 -13.87 7.84 1.54
CA LEU A 330 -14.42 7.72 2.89
C LEU A 330 -14.39 9.07 3.63
N ALA A 331 -13.35 9.86 3.42
CA ALA A 331 -13.26 11.21 3.99
C ALA A 331 -14.30 12.19 3.42
N ASP A 332 -14.84 11.91 2.22
CA ASP A 332 -15.89 12.70 1.57
C ASP A 332 -17.31 12.35 2.03
N VAL A 333 -17.48 11.25 2.76
CA VAL A 333 -18.78 10.89 3.37
C VAL A 333 -19.21 12.03 4.30
N PRO A 334 -20.48 12.50 4.24
CA PRO A 334 -20.97 13.51 5.17
C PRO A 334 -20.74 13.07 6.63
N LEU A 335 -20.50 14.02 7.51
CA LEU A 335 -20.53 13.79 8.94
C LEU A 335 -21.98 13.82 9.43
N GLU A 336 -22.26 13.10 10.51
CA GLU A 336 -23.47 13.33 11.27
C GLU A 336 -23.53 14.83 11.62
N ALA A 337 -24.72 15.42 11.48
CA ALA A 337 -24.91 16.80 11.88
C ALA A 337 -24.52 16.91 13.36
N ASP A 338 -23.66 17.86 13.70
CA ASP A 338 -23.39 18.21 15.10
C ASP A 338 -24.72 18.68 15.72
N ALA A 339 -25.50 17.71 16.19
CA ALA A 339 -26.70 17.98 16.95
C ALA A 339 -26.25 18.61 18.26
N GLN A 340 -26.46 19.92 18.39
CA GLN A 340 -26.63 20.66 19.63
C GLN A 340 -26.13 19.91 20.89
N THR A 341 -24.82 19.52 20.88
CA THR A 341 -24.27 18.62 21.89
C THR A 341 -24.44 19.19 23.31
N GLU A 342 -24.42 20.52 23.46
CA GLU A 342 -24.66 21.16 24.75
C GLU A 342 -26.15 21.09 25.18
N GLU A 343 -27.09 21.32 24.26
CA GLU A 343 -28.52 21.18 24.55
C GLU A 343 -28.92 19.74 24.78
N ALA A 344 -28.40 18.80 23.98
CA ALA A 344 -28.61 17.36 24.16
C ALA A 344 -28.06 16.86 25.52
N ASN A 345 -26.84 17.28 25.88
CA ASN A 345 -26.25 16.95 27.18
C ASN A 345 -27.03 17.58 28.33
N ALA A 346 -27.48 18.83 28.21
CA ALA A 346 -28.33 19.48 29.20
C ALA A 346 -29.68 18.80 29.32
N PHE A 347 -30.26 18.33 28.20
CA PHE A 347 -31.50 17.55 28.19
C PHE A 347 -31.29 16.20 28.89
N LEU A 348 -30.26 15.43 28.54
CA LEU A 348 -29.94 14.14 29.15
C LEU A 348 -29.65 14.26 30.65
N TYR A 349 -28.97 15.33 31.08
CA TYR A 349 -28.72 15.58 32.49
C TYR A 349 -29.99 15.85 33.28
N ARG A 350 -30.97 16.53 32.66
CA ARG A 350 -32.28 16.81 33.25
C ARG A 350 -33.26 15.64 33.18
N ALA A 351 -33.08 14.72 32.21
CA ALA A 351 -33.96 13.57 31.99
C ALA A 351 -33.56 12.34 32.82
N LYS A 352 -33.17 12.53 34.09
CA LYS A 352 -32.76 11.42 35.01
C LYS A 352 -33.82 10.34 35.19
N GLU A 353 -35.09 10.67 35.02
CA GLU A 353 -36.24 9.74 35.17
C GLU A 353 -36.69 9.13 33.82
N GLY A 354 -35.91 9.35 32.73
CA GLY A 354 -36.19 8.86 31.41
C GLY A 354 -36.70 9.95 30.45
N ALA A 355 -36.59 9.68 29.18
CA ALA A 355 -37.08 10.51 28.07
C ALA A 355 -38.19 9.78 27.32
N GLY A 356 -39.22 10.49 26.90
CA GLY A 356 -40.20 10.01 25.92
C GLY A 356 -39.73 10.32 24.50
N VAL A 357 -40.33 9.62 23.54
CA VAL A 357 -40.05 9.78 22.11
C VAL A 357 -41.34 10.21 21.40
N ARG A 358 -41.26 11.21 20.54
CA ARG A 358 -42.38 11.69 19.73
C ARG A 358 -42.00 11.82 18.27
N LEU A 359 -42.80 11.20 17.43
CA LEU A 359 -42.80 11.40 15.98
C LEU A 359 -44.06 12.16 15.61
N THR A 360 -43.95 13.22 14.84
CA THR A 360 -45.07 14.04 14.37
C THR A 360 -44.99 14.20 12.88
N ASP A 361 -46.03 13.73 12.16
CA ASP A 361 -46.22 13.80 10.71
C ASP A 361 -44.98 13.35 9.91
N VAL A 362 -44.34 12.26 10.40
CA VAL A 362 -43.08 11.79 9.85
C VAL A 362 -43.30 11.08 8.53
N ARG A 363 -42.59 11.55 7.48
CA ARG A 363 -42.45 10.89 6.18
C ARG A 363 -41.01 10.50 5.96
N PHE A 364 -40.82 9.39 5.28
CA PHE A 364 -39.48 8.93 4.94
C PHE A 364 -39.43 8.11 3.66
N GLY A 365 -38.40 8.38 2.85
CA GLY A 365 -38.00 7.57 1.69
C GLY A 365 -36.48 7.60 1.49
N TYR A 366 -35.88 6.47 1.20
CA TYR A 366 -34.44 6.42 0.87
C TYR A 366 -34.16 7.09 -0.48
N LYS A 367 -33.05 7.78 -0.61
CA LYS A 367 -32.62 8.42 -1.86
C LYS A 367 -32.60 7.41 -3.02
N GLY A 368 -33.38 7.70 -4.07
CA GLY A 368 -33.47 6.81 -5.25
C GLY A 368 -34.45 5.64 -5.11
N HIS A 369 -35.13 5.51 -3.98
CA HIS A 369 -36.21 4.55 -3.74
C HIS A 369 -37.49 5.31 -3.43
N GLY A 370 -38.64 4.67 -3.59
CA GLY A 370 -39.93 5.27 -3.26
C GLY A 370 -40.09 5.58 -1.79
N GLU A 371 -41.17 6.25 -1.45
CA GLU A 371 -41.59 6.52 -0.07
C GLU A 371 -41.81 5.21 0.66
N VAL A 372 -41.25 5.10 1.89
CA VAL A 372 -41.34 3.91 2.74
C VAL A 372 -42.57 3.99 3.62
N PHE A 373 -42.85 5.17 4.17
CA PHE A 373 -44.06 5.47 4.92
C PHE A 373 -44.31 6.98 4.96
N ALA A 374 -45.59 7.33 5.21
CA ALA A 374 -46.05 8.70 5.31
C ALA A 374 -46.95 8.87 6.55
N ASP A 375 -46.99 10.10 7.05
CA ASP A 375 -47.90 10.59 8.08
C ASP A 375 -47.87 9.74 9.38
N VAL A 376 -46.65 9.28 9.77
CA VAL A 376 -46.49 8.47 11.00
C VAL A 376 -46.44 9.37 12.21
N ASN A 377 -47.38 9.11 13.14
CA ASN A 377 -47.49 9.80 14.42
C ASN A 377 -47.39 8.76 15.54
N ILE A 378 -46.33 8.86 16.38
CA ILE A 378 -46.09 7.97 17.52
C ILE A 378 -45.65 8.79 18.72
N THR A 379 -46.17 8.50 19.87
CA THR A 379 -45.67 9.02 21.14
C THR A 379 -45.47 7.84 22.08
N ALA A 380 -44.30 7.72 22.68
CA ALA A 380 -43.98 6.75 23.72
C ALA A 380 -43.45 7.51 24.93
N HIS A 381 -44.07 7.27 26.09
CA HIS A 381 -43.69 7.90 27.34
C HIS A 381 -42.56 7.13 28.03
N PRO A 382 -41.78 7.75 28.94
CA PRO A 382 -40.76 7.06 29.69
C PRO A 382 -41.30 5.82 30.40
N GLY A 383 -40.60 4.68 30.25
CA GLY A 383 -41.02 3.41 30.86
C GLY A 383 -42.11 2.66 30.10
N GLU A 384 -42.70 3.23 29.06
CA GLU A 384 -43.72 2.58 28.24
C GLU A 384 -43.06 1.58 27.24
N ILE A 385 -43.73 0.43 27.08
CA ILE A 385 -43.36 -0.58 26.08
C ILE A 385 -44.26 -0.46 24.86
N VAL A 386 -43.71 -0.04 23.72
CA VAL A 386 -44.45 0.08 22.46
C VAL A 386 -44.02 -1.04 21.52
N ALA A 387 -44.96 -1.82 21.00
CA ALA A 387 -44.69 -2.86 20.02
C ALA A 387 -45.03 -2.39 18.59
N LEU A 388 -44.04 -2.49 17.67
CA LEU A 388 -44.25 -2.24 16.24
C LEU A 388 -44.57 -3.56 15.55
N VAL A 389 -45.82 -3.73 15.08
CA VAL A 389 -46.32 -4.94 14.45
C VAL A 389 -46.72 -4.66 13.01
N GLY A 390 -46.47 -5.59 12.13
CA GLY A 390 -46.84 -5.50 10.71
C GLY A 390 -46.02 -6.44 9.80
N PRO A 391 -46.37 -6.64 8.54
CA PRO A 391 -45.68 -7.45 7.58
C PRO A 391 -44.22 -7.04 7.37
N SER A 392 -43.39 -7.96 6.83
CA SER A 392 -41.98 -7.64 6.50
C SER A 392 -41.91 -6.64 5.33
N GLY A 393 -41.08 -5.65 5.44
CA GLY A 393 -40.89 -4.63 4.39
C GLY A 393 -41.65 -3.32 4.60
N GLU A 394 -42.54 -3.20 5.57
CA GLU A 394 -43.33 -1.98 5.86
C GLU A 394 -42.54 -0.87 6.61
N GLY A 395 -41.23 -0.92 6.64
CA GLY A 395 -40.42 0.17 7.18
C GLY A 395 -40.23 0.15 8.70
N LYS A 396 -40.63 -0.92 9.45
CA LYS A 396 -40.43 -1.00 10.90
C LYS A 396 -38.99 -0.75 11.37
N THR A 397 -38.01 -1.36 10.67
CA THR A 397 -36.59 -1.16 10.96
C THR A 397 -36.15 0.28 10.61
N THR A 398 -36.73 0.88 9.58
CA THR A 398 -36.46 2.27 9.21
C THR A 398 -36.99 3.23 10.24
N LEU A 399 -38.20 2.95 10.78
CA LEU A 399 -38.80 3.72 11.87
C LEU A 399 -37.94 3.67 13.14
N LEU A 400 -37.44 2.47 13.50
CA LEU A 400 -36.50 2.34 14.62
C LEU A 400 -35.19 3.12 14.39
N ARG A 401 -34.68 3.17 13.17
CA ARG A 401 -33.49 3.98 12.84
C ARG A 401 -33.75 5.48 13.00
N ILE A 402 -34.96 5.95 12.67
CA ILE A 402 -35.35 7.36 12.90
C ILE A 402 -35.46 7.63 14.41
N LEU A 403 -36.08 6.75 15.16
CA LEU A 403 -36.20 6.86 16.62
C LEU A 403 -34.84 6.87 17.33
N LEU A 404 -33.84 6.14 16.77
CA LEU A 404 -32.46 6.13 17.25
C LEU A 404 -31.64 7.33 16.77
N GLY A 405 -32.19 8.22 15.93
CA GLY A 405 -31.47 9.35 15.35
C GLY A 405 -30.46 8.98 14.27
N LEU A 406 -30.43 7.70 13.82
CA LEU A 406 -29.49 7.23 12.78
C LEU A 406 -29.87 7.74 11.39
N VAL A 407 -31.14 8.10 11.18
CA VAL A 407 -31.66 8.60 9.91
C VAL A 407 -32.64 9.75 10.22
N SER A 408 -32.50 10.87 9.51
CA SER A 408 -33.41 11.99 9.65
C SER A 408 -34.66 11.80 8.81
N PRO A 409 -35.86 12.13 9.31
CA PRO A 409 -37.07 12.08 8.51
C PRO A 409 -36.99 13.01 7.31
N SER A 410 -37.65 12.66 6.18
CA SER A 410 -37.73 13.52 5.00
C SER A 410 -38.63 14.73 5.25
N GLU A 411 -39.71 14.52 5.99
CA GLU A 411 -40.66 15.55 6.46
C GLU A 411 -41.15 15.17 7.87
N GLY A 412 -41.67 16.16 8.60
CA GLY A 412 -42.10 15.97 9.99
C GLY A 412 -40.97 16.09 11.01
N THR A 413 -41.20 15.69 12.23
CA THR A 413 -40.23 15.81 13.34
C THR A 413 -40.12 14.53 14.14
N ALA A 414 -38.89 14.19 14.53
CA ALA A 414 -38.60 13.16 15.52
C ALA A 414 -37.87 13.83 16.68
N ALA A 415 -38.45 13.76 17.88
CA ALA A 415 -37.92 14.47 19.04
C ALA A 415 -37.97 13.59 20.30
N LEU A 416 -37.00 13.80 21.18
CA LEU A 416 -37.04 13.38 22.55
C LEU A 416 -37.76 14.45 23.36
N PHE A 417 -38.69 14.06 24.23
CA PHE A 417 -39.37 14.97 25.10
C PHE A 417 -39.31 14.51 26.55
N ARG A 418 -39.46 15.44 27.44
CA ARG A 418 -39.67 15.17 28.86
C ARG A 418 -41.14 15.36 29.15
N PRO A 419 -41.84 14.42 29.85
CA PRO A 419 -43.17 14.71 30.33
C PRO A 419 -43.09 15.91 31.27
N GLU A 420 -43.88 16.92 30.98
CA GLU A 420 -44.15 17.96 31.99
C GLU A 420 -44.88 17.26 33.12
N PHE A 421 -44.38 17.32 34.34
CA PHE A 421 -45.13 16.90 35.51
C PHE A 421 -46.35 17.82 35.58
N PRO A 422 -47.57 17.28 35.63
CA PRO A 422 -48.69 18.09 36.03
C PRO A 422 -48.42 18.55 37.46
N ASP A 423 -48.53 19.84 37.73
CA ASP A 423 -48.48 20.47 39.03
C ASP A 423 -49.46 19.83 40.02
#